data_b8d80dd3ce7e678e207815ead409bef0
#
_entry.id   b8d80dd3ce7e678e207815ead409bef0
#
_cell.length_a   1.000
_cell.length_b   1.000
_cell.length_c   1.000
_cell.angle_alpha   90.00
_cell.angle_beta   90.00
_cell.angle_gamma   90.00
#
_symmetry.space_group_name_H-M   'P 1'
#
loop_
_entity.id
_entity.type
_entity.pdbx_description
1 polymer ?
#
loop_
_entity_poly.entity_id
_entity_poly.type
_entity_poly.pdbx_seq_one_letter_code
_entity_poly.pdbx_strand_id
1 'polypeptide(L)'
;NHNFIRLWRWEVPRHRYGQGALSFCEPHPWARTGPGNARDGKPKFDLTKFNEDYFKRLRQRVEAAAKRGIFVSIMLFEGHCLQFADEGREFHPFHPDNNINGIGWTNWEEYYTLKNPKILQLQEAYVLKVIDTVNDLDNVLYEICNEAGNYSTEWQYHMIRFVKAYEAKKPKQHPVGMTFQYGAQRSGRNEDLFKSPADWISPNPEGGYRDDPPPNDGRQIVP
;
A
#
# COMPACT_ATOMS: atom_id res chain seq x y z
N ASN A 1 -17.79 -16.34 12.36
CA ASN A 1 -18.12 -15.33 11.33
C ASN A 1 -16.97 -14.32 11.28
N HIS A 2 -16.45 -14.07 10.08
CA HIS A 2 -15.44 -13.04 9.88
C HIS A 2 -16.11 -11.73 9.50
N ASN A 3 -15.78 -10.66 10.20
CA ASN A 3 -16.30 -9.31 9.96
C ASN A 3 -15.21 -8.32 9.55
N PHE A 4 -14.04 -8.81 9.16
CA PHE A 4 -12.88 -8.01 8.75
C PHE A 4 -12.16 -8.67 7.57
N ILE A 5 -11.74 -7.87 6.59
CA ILE A 5 -10.91 -8.29 5.47
C ILE A 5 -9.81 -7.27 5.20
N ARG A 6 -8.66 -7.73 4.76
CA ARG A 6 -7.64 -6.89 4.14
C ARG A 6 -7.88 -6.86 2.64
N LEU A 7 -8.02 -5.66 2.07
CA LEU A 7 -8.17 -5.46 0.64
C LEU A 7 -6.81 -5.16 0.02
N TRP A 8 -6.22 -6.18 -0.55
CA TRP A 8 -4.89 -6.10 -1.13
C TRP A 8 -4.88 -5.26 -2.42
N ARG A 9 -3.98 -4.29 -2.45
CA ARG A 9 -3.52 -3.66 -3.67
C ARG A 9 -2.28 -4.40 -4.16
N TRP A 10 -2.35 -4.97 -5.34
CA TRP A 10 -1.17 -5.51 -5.99
C TRP A 10 -0.52 -4.42 -6.85
N GLU A 11 0.75 -4.10 -6.60
CA GLU A 11 1.39 -2.94 -7.24
C GLU A 11 1.91 -3.23 -8.64
N VAL A 12 2.04 -4.50 -9.00
CA VAL A 12 2.59 -4.93 -10.28
C VAL A 12 1.47 -5.42 -11.18
N PRO A 13 1.34 -4.88 -12.40
CA PRO A 13 0.26 -5.27 -13.32
C PRO A 13 0.42 -6.68 -13.87
N ARG A 14 1.62 -7.23 -13.85
CA ARG A 14 1.96 -8.58 -14.30
C ARG A 14 3.01 -9.16 -13.38
N HIS A 15 2.81 -10.38 -12.92
CA HIS A 15 3.78 -11.07 -12.06
C HIS A 15 3.62 -12.59 -12.14
N ARG A 16 4.64 -13.29 -11.68
CA ARG A 16 4.68 -14.73 -11.51
C ARG A 16 5.31 -15.08 -10.18
N TYR A 17 4.82 -16.12 -9.54
CA TYR A 17 5.42 -16.71 -8.34
C TYR A 17 6.07 -18.03 -8.68
N GLY A 18 7.39 -18.08 -8.66
CA GLY A 18 8.15 -19.27 -9.00
C GLY A 18 7.69 -19.88 -10.34
N GLN A 19 7.35 -21.17 -10.34
CA GLN A 19 6.81 -21.85 -11.53
C GLN A 19 5.28 -21.75 -11.64
N GLY A 20 4.64 -20.89 -10.85
CA GLY A 20 3.20 -20.68 -10.88
C GLY A 20 2.69 -20.02 -12.15
N ALA A 21 1.37 -19.94 -12.27
CA ALA A 21 0.72 -19.29 -13.39
C ALA A 21 1.03 -17.79 -13.42
N LEU A 22 1.12 -17.24 -14.63
CA LEU A 22 1.21 -15.81 -14.85
C LEU A 22 -0.10 -15.15 -14.39
N SER A 23 0.03 -14.14 -13.52
CA SER A 23 -1.09 -13.38 -12.98
C SER A 23 -1.09 -11.94 -13.49
N PHE A 24 -2.27 -11.38 -13.68
CA PHE A 24 -2.49 -10.00 -14.12
C PHE A 24 -3.37 -9.25 -13.12
N CYS A 25 -2.97 -8.02 -12.80
CA CYS A 25 -3.70 -7.13 -11.89
C CYS A 25 -4.21 -5.91 -12.64
N GLU A 26 -5.45 -5.97 -13.06
CA GLU A 26 -6.13 -4.86 -13.74
C GLU A 26 -7.58 -4.74 -13.24
N PRO A 27 -8.16 -3.52 -13.28
CA PRO A 27 -7.50 -2.25 -13.58
C PRO A 27 -6.42 -1.89 -12.57
N HIS A 28 -5.42 -1.11 -12.99
CA HIS A 28 -4.36 -0.56 -12.17
C HIS A 28 -4.68 0.91 -11.83
N PRO A 29 -4.19 1.48 -10.70
CA PRO A 29 -4.49 2.87 -10.32
C PRO A 29 -4.08 3.92 -11.34
N TRP A 30 -2.97 3.67 -12.06
CA TRP A 30 -2.44 4.60 -13.05
C TRP A 30 -2.99 4.28 -14.44
N ALA A 31 -3.33 5.33 -15.22
CA ALA A 31 -3.81 5.16 -16.58
C ALA A 31 -2.68 4.76 -17.54
N ARG A 32 -3.00 3.92 -18.52
CA ARG A 32 -2.09 3.58 -19.62
C ARG A 32 -2.43 4.44 -20.83
N THR A 33 -1.61 5.43 -21.13
CA THR A 33 -1.85 6.39 -22.20
C THR A 33 -0.86 6.28 -23.36
N GLY A 34 0.30 5.65 -23.15
CA GLY A 34 1.42 5.76 -24.10
C GLY A 34 1.89 7.22 -24.19
N PRO A 35 2.70 7.59 -25.18
CA PRO A 35 3.18 6.77 -26.31
C PRO A 35 4.17 5.68 -25.90
N GLY A 36 4.30 4.69 -26.78
CA GLY A 36 5.19 3.55 -26.59
C GLY A 36 4.67 2.50 -25.62
N ASN A 37 5.39 1.39 -25.56
CA ASN A 37 5.02 0.23 -24.74
C ASN A 37 5.90 0.13 -23.50
N ALA A 38 5.29 -0.25 -22.40
CA ALA A 38 5.95 -0.72 -21.19
C ALA A 38 6.56 -2.12 -21.42
N ARG A 39 7.35 -2.60 -20.47
CA ARG A 39 8.03 -3.90 -20.59
C ARG A 39 7.06 -5.08 -20.66
N ASP A 40 5.83 -4.93 -20.19
CA ASP A 40 4.76 -5.92 -20.33
C ASP A 40 4.08 -5.92 -21.72
N GLY A 41 4.55 -5.10 -22.65
CA GLY A 41 4.03 -4.99 -24.01
C GLY A 41 2.79 -4.11 -24.16
N LYS A 42 2.20 -3.62 -23.07
CA LYS A 42 1.05 -2.72 -23.07
C LYS A 42 1.48 -1.24 -23.14
N PRO A 43 0.57 -0.29 -23.45
CA PRO A 43 0.93 1.12 -23.42
C PRO A 43 1.55 1.55 -22.09
N LYS A 44 2.53 2.47 -22.13
CA LYS A 44 3.16 3.01 -20.93
C LYS A 44 2.14 3.71 -20.03
N PHE A 45 2.42 3.68 -18.74
CA PHE A 45 1.65 4.41 -17.73
C PHE A 45 1.90 5.92 -17.83
N ASP A 46 0.87 6.70 -17.55
CA ASP A 46 0.99 8.10 -17.19
C ASP A 46 0.75 8.22 -15.68
N LEU A 47 1.82 8.42 -14.91
CA LEU A 47 1.77 8.48 -13.45
C LEU A 47 1.09 9.75 -12.92
N THR A 48 0.73 10.69 -13.81
CA THR A 48 -0.05 11.88 -13.47
C THR A 48 -1.54 11.72 -13.70
N LYS A 49 -1.96 10.58 -14.28
CA LYS A 49 -3.36 10.28 -14.58
C LYS A 49 -3.84 9.02 -13.90
N PHE A 50 -4.95 9.14 -13.20
CA PHE A 50 -5.60 8.00 -12.59
C PHE A 50 -6.49 7.24 -13.57
N ASN A 51 -6.62 5.94 -13.34
CA ASN A 51 -7.57 5.08 -13.99
C ASN A 51 -8.84 5.00 -13.12
N GLU A 52 -9.89 5.71 -13.50
CA GLU A 52 -11.12 5.80 -12.72
C GLU A 52 -11.82 4.45 -12.50
N ASP A 53 -11.61 3.47 -13.40
CA ASP A 53 -12.18 2.12 -13.23
C ASP A 53 -11.60 1.40 -12.01
N TYR A 54 -10.32 1.66 -11.65
CA TYR A 54 -9.73 1.14 -10.43
C TYR A 54 -10.45 1.69 -9.19
N PHE A 55 -10.66 3.00 -9.11
CA PHE A 55 -11.28 3.65 -7.94
C PHE A 55 -12.77 3.33 -7.84
N LYS A 56 -13.47 3.25 -8.96
CA LYS A 56 -14.85 2.77 -9.01
C LYS A 56 -14.98 1.34 -8.47
N ARG A 57 -14.08 0.44 -8.87
CA ARG A 57 -14.04 -0.94 -8.37
C ARG A 57 -13.67 -1.01 -6.89
N LEU A 58 -12.72 -0.19 -6.42
CA LEU A 58 -12.38 -0.07 -5.01
C LEU A 58 -13.61 0.28 -4.19
N ARG A 59 -14.30 1.37 -4.55
CA ARG A 59 -15.52 1.81 -3.86
C ARG A 59 -16.60 0.72 -3.84
N GLN A 60 -16.89 0.12 -4.98
CA GLN A 60 -17.90 -0.95 -5.09
C GLN A 60 -17.61 -2.13 -4.15
N ARG A 61 -16.35 -2.50 -3.99
CA ARG A 61 -15.95 -3.60 -3.09
C ARG A 61 -16.12 -3.22 -1.61
N VAL A 62 -15.76 -2.01 -1.23
CA VAL A 62 -15.94 -1.51 0.14
C VAL A 62 -17.43 -1.41 0.48
N GLU A 63 -18.26 -0.87 -0.42
CA GLU A 63 -19.72 -0.81 -0.26
C GLU A 63 -20.36 -2.21 -0.15
N ALA A 64 -19.88 -3.17 -0.96
CA ALA A 64 -20.38 -4.55 -0.90
C ALA A 64 -20.03 -5.24 0.41
N ALA A 65 -18.87 -4.93 0.99
CA ALA A 65 -18.46 -5.38 2.33
C ALA A 65 -19.32 -4.72 3.42
N ALA A 66 -19.55 -3.40 3.33
CA ALA A 66 -20.39 -2.66 4.27
C ALA A 66 -21.80 -3.25 4.39
N LYS A 67 -22.42 -3.59 3.25
CA LYS A 67 -23.74 -4.25 3.21
C LYS A 67 -23.79 -5.61 3.96
N ARG A 68 -22.64 -6.17 4.28
CA ARG A 68 -22.48 -7.45 5.00
C ARG A 68 -21.93 -7.28 6.42
N GLY A 69 -21.79 -6.05 6.90
CA GLY A 69 -21.19 -5.76 8.19
C GLY A 69 -19.69 -6.11 8.27
N ILE A 70 -18.98 -6.05 7.14
CA ILE A 70 -17.56 -6.37 7.05
C ILE A 70 -16.75 -5.09 6.97
N PHE A 71 -15.80 -4.93 7.89
CA PHE A 71 -14.79 -3.87 7.83
C PHE A 71 -13.68 -4.22 6.82
N VAL A 72 -13.15 -3.20 6.16
CA VAL A 72 -12.16 -3.34 5.11
C VAL A 72 -10.91 -2.53 5.47
N SER A 73 -9.80 -3.21 5.71
CA SER A 73 -8.48 -2.58 5.74
C SER A 73 -7.97 -2.44 4.32
N ILE A 74 -7.97 -1.20 3.81
CA ILE A 74 -7.44 -0.89 2.49
C ILE A 74 -5.91 -0.81 2.59
N MET A 75 -5.23 -1.79 2.00
CA MET A 75 -3.78 -1.78 1.88
C MET A 75 -3.39 -0.77 0.79
N LEU A 76 -2.73 0.32 1.19
CA LEU A 76 -2.35 1.40 0.26
C LEU A 76 -1.17 1.01 -0.61
N PHE A 77 -0.19 0.31 -0.04
CA PHE A 77 1.02 -0.13 -0.72
C PHE A 77 1.36 -1.59 -0.39
N GLU A 78 2.14 -2.22 -1.25
CA GLU A 78 2.46 -3.63 -1.14
C GLU A 78 3.94 -3.89 -1.51
N GLY A 79 4.79 -4.11 -0.50
CA GLY A 79 6.23 -4.29 -0.67
C GLY A 79 6.63 -5.70 -1.10
N HIS A 80 5.78 -6.69 -0.90
CA HIS A 80 6.07 -8.09 -1.22
C HIS A 80 6.39 -8.30 -2.70
N CYS A 81 5.63 -7.67 -3.61
CA CYS A 81 5.84 -7.85 -5.05
C CYS A 81 7.21 -7.35 -5.54
N LEU A 82 7.78 -6.31 -4.95
CA LEU A 82 9.11 -5.83 -5.30
C LEU A 82 10.24 -6.65 -4.65
N GLN A 83 9.95 -7.37 -3.56
CA GLN A 83 10.92 -8.21 -2.86
C GLN A 83 10.96 -9.64 -3.38
N PHE A 84 9.80 -10.25 -3.59
CA PHE A 84 9.65 -11.71 -3.71
C PHE A 84 9.01 -12.17 -5.03
N ALA A 85 8.25 -11.30 -5.73
CA ALA A 85 7.66 -11.71 -6.98
C ALA A 85 8.70 -11.66 -8.11
N ASP A 86 8.81 -12.75 -8.85
CA ASP A 86 9.54 -12.76 -10.10
C ASP A 86 8.92 -11.71 -11.05
N GLU A 87 9.73 -11.01 -11.78
CA GLU A 87 9.28 -9.95 -12.69
C GLU A 87 8.67 -8.72 -11.96
N GLY A 88 8.53 -8.74 -10.61
CA GLY A 88 7.91 -7.64 -9.87
C GLY A 88 8.54 -6.29 -10.14
N ARG A 89 9.85 -6.22 -10.09
CA ARG A 89 10.60 -4.98 -10.35
C ARG A 89 10.54 -4.56 -11.81
N GLU A 90 10.48 -5.53 -12.73
CA GLU A 90 10.49 -5.29 -14.17
C GLU A 90 9.21 -4.60 -14.65
N PHE A 91 8.05 -5.02 -14.12
CA PHE A 91 6.75 -4.57 -14.63
C PHE A 91 6.08 -3.48 -13.78
N HIS A 92 6.70 -3.06 -12.69
CA HIS A 92 6.13 -2.02 -11.84
C HIS A 92 5.97 -0.69 -12.59
N PRO A 93 4.88 0.07 -12.41
CA PRO A 93 4.65 1.34 -13.09
C PRO A 93 5.75 2.38 -12.90
N PHE A 94 6.38 2.39 -11.71
CA PHE A 94 7.51 3.28 -11.40
C PHE A 94 8.88 2.74 -11.84
N HIS A 95 8.95 1.66 -12.61
CA HIS A 95 10.16 1.36 -13.37
C HIS A 95 10.28 2.42 -14.47
N PRO A 96 11.47 3.06 -14.68
CA PRO A 96 11.60 4.19 -15.61
C PRO A 96 11.11 3.92 -17.02
N ASP A 97 11.27 2.67 -17.51
CA ASP A 97 10.86 2.28 -18.86
C ASP A 97 9.34 2.07 -18.99
N ASN A 98 8.60 1.95 -17.88
CA ASN A 98 7.19 1.60 -17.89
C ASN A 98 6.24 2.81 -17.89
N ASN A 99 6.76 4.02 -17.74
CA ASN A 99 5.94 5.24 -17.73
C ASN A 99 6.46 6.28 -18.71
N ILE A 100 5.58 7.19 -19.11
CA ILE A 100 5.92 8.30 -20.04
C ILE A 100 6.56 9.47 -19.32
N ASN A 101 6.52 9.51 -18.00
CA ASN A 101 6.97 10.63 -17.18
C ASN A 101 8.48 10.60 -16.90
N GLY A 102 9.15 9.48 -17.23
CA GLY A 102 10.57 9.27 -16.92
C GLY A 102 10.87 9.29 -15.41
N ILE A 103 9.86 8.98 -14.59
CA ILE A 103 9.98 8.92 -13.12
C ILE A 103 10.21 7.48 -12.70
N GLY A 104 11.22 7.25 -11.87
CA GLY A 104 11.51 5.93 -11.36
C GLY A 104 12.63 5.97 -10.32
N TRP A 105 12.97 4.80 -9.85
CA TRP A 105 14.05 4.57 -8.89
C TRP A 105 15.37 4.21 -9.59
N THR A 106 16.47 4.46 -8.92
CA THR A 106 17.79 3.88 -9.24
C THR A 106 17.93 2.53 -8.53
N ASN A 107 17.49 2.47 -7.26
CA ASN A 107 17.29 1.24 -6.49
C ASN A 107 15.81 1.13 -6.11
N TRP A 108 15.19 -0.03 -6.34
CA TRP A 108 13.75 -0.22 -6.10
C TRP A 108 13.30 0.06 -4.64
N GLU A 109 14.19 -0.12 -3.64
CA GLU A 109 13.90 0.24 -2.24
C GLU A 109 13.55 1.72 -2.07
N GLU A 110 14.05 2.60 -2.96
CA GLU A 110 13.75 4.04 -2.92
C GLU A 110 12.26 4.33 -3.02
N TYR A 111 11.49 3.42 -3.63
CA TYR A 111 10.03 3.55 -3.74
C TYR A 111 9.35 3.63 -2.38
N TYR A 112 9.90 2.99 -1.35
CA TYR A 112 9.38 3.01 0.00
C TYR A 112 10.23 3.87 0.96
N THR A 113 10.77 4.95 0.44
CA THR A 113 11.59 5.90 1.22
C THR A 113 11.22 7.35 0.91
N LEU A 114 11.74 8.28 1.69
CA LEU A 114 11.60 9.72 1.46
C LEU A 114 12.67 10.31 0.52
N LYS A 115 13.51 9.46 -0.09
CA LYS A 115 14.68 9.91 -0.87
C LYS A 115 14.32 10.52 -2.23
N ASN A 116 13.23 10.05 -2.86
CA ASN A 116 12.81 10.52 -4.16
C ASN A 116 11.52 11.35 -4.05
N PRO A 117 11.60 12.69 -4.04
CA PRO A 117 10.44 13.53 -3.84
C PRO A 117 9.40 13.44 -4.97
N LYS A 118 9.80 13.10 -6.19
CA LYS A 118 8.86 12.92 -7.30
C LYS A 118 8.02 11.66 -7.14
N ILE A 119 8.64 10.57 -6.68
CA ILE A 119 7.92 9.33 -6.34
C ILE A 119 6.98 9.59 -5.16
N LEU A 120 7.48 10.21 -4.10
CA LEU A 120 6.69 10.53 -2.91
C LEU A 120 5.45 11.36 -3.24
N GLN A 121 5.60 12.42 -4.04
CA GLN A 121 4.48 13.26 -4.46
C GLN A 121 3.39 12.47 -5.21
N LEU A 122 3.77 11.55 -6.07
CA LEU A 122 2.81 10.70 -6.79
C LEU A 122 2.14 9.67 -5.88
N GLN A 123 2.86 9.12 -4.91
CA GLN A 123 2.30 8.24 -3.89
C GLN A 123 1.29 9.00 -3.01
N GLU A 124 1.62 10.21 -2.58
CA GLU A 124 0.71 11.08 -1.82
C GLU A 124 -0.55 11.39 -2.64
N ALA A 125 -0.43 11.75 -3.92
CA ALA A 125 -1.58 11.99 -4.79
C ALA A 125 -2.47 10.75 -4.91
N TYR A 126 -1.88 9.55 -5.03
CA TYR A 126 -2.63 8.29 -5.03
C TYR A 126 -3.38 8.08 -3.70
N VAL A 127 -2.72 8.31 -2.57
CA VAL A 127 -3.34 8.16 -1.23
C VAL A 127 -4.53 9.12 -1.09
N LEU A 128 -4.39 10.39 -1.49
CA LEU A 128 -5.50 11.35 -1.49
C LEU A 128 -6.68 10.85 -2.33
N LYS A 129 -6.42 10.32 -3.52
CA LYS A 129 -7.47 9.79 -4.41
C LYS A 129 -8.18 8.58 -3.79
N VAL A 130 -7.46 7.68 -3.10
CA VAL A 130 -8.08 6.57 -2.36
C VAL A 130 -8.98 7.10 -1.26
N ILE A 131 -8.49 8.01 -0.44
CA ILE A 131 -9.28 8.62 0.65
C ILE A 131 -10.54 9.29 0.09
N ASP A 132 -10.41 10.13 -0.94
CA ASP A 132 -11.55 10.82 -1.56
C ASP A 132 -12.58 9.85 -2.16
N THR A 133 -12.16 8.65 -2.51
CA THR A 133 -13.04 7.61 -3.06
C THR A 133 -13.92 6.96 -2.00
N VAL A 134 -13.46 6.85 -0.74
CA VAL A 134 -14.11 6.01 0.29
C VAL A 134 -14.37 6.71 1.63
N ASN A 135 -13.96 7.98 1.83
CA ASN A 135 -14.03 8.64 3.13
C ASN A 135 -15.43 8.74 3.74
N ASP A 136 -16.48 8.70 2.92
CA ASP A 136 -17.88 8.72 3.39
C ASP A 136 -18.38 7.37 3.94
N LEU A 137 -17.61 6.28 3.79
CA LEU A 137 -17.97 4.93 4.24
C LEU A 137 -17.46 4.65 5.66
N ASP A 138 -18.26 4.01 6.51
CA ASP A 138 -17.92 3.77 7.94
C ASP A 138 -17.06 2.52 8.18
N ASN A 139 -16.98 1.62 7.21
CA ASN A 139 -16.34 0.32 7.36
C ASN A 139 -14.90 0.27 6.82
N VAL A 140 -14.21 1.41 6.81
CA VAL A 140 -12.86 1.57 6.27
C VAL A 140 -11.82 1.64 7.38
N LEU A 141 -10.70 0.97 7.18
CA LEU A 141 -9.42 1.20 7.84
C LEU A 141 -8.35 1.32 6.76
N TYR A 142 -7.27 2.02 7.05
CA TYR A 142 -6.11 2.05 6.15
C TYR A 142 -4.95 1.25 6.72
N GLU A 143 -4.25 0.55 5.85
CA GLU A 143 -2.97 -0.08 6.11
C GLU A 143 -1.94 0.54 5.17
N ILE A 144 -0.82 1.04 5.71
CA ILE A 144 0.15 1.74 4.86
C ILE A 144 0.79 0.79 3.88
N CYS A 145 1.43 -0.28 4.35
CA CYS A 145 2.18 -1.15 3.47
C CYS A 145 2.31 -2.56 4.04
N ASN A 146 2.08 -3.55 3.20
CA ASN A 146 2.45 -4.93 3.52
C ASN A 146 3.90 -5.20 3.13
N GLU A 147 4.66 -5.83 4.02
CA GLU A 147 5.98 -6.40 3.74
C GLU A 147 6.96 -5.49 2.99
N ALA A 148 7.12 -4.25 3.43
CA ALA A 148 8.27 -3.43 3.08
C ALA A 148 9.29 -3.50 4.22
N GLY A 149 10.57 -3.80 3.94
CA GLY A 149 11.62 -3.97 4.93
C GLY A 149 11.89 -2.72 5.79
N ASN A 150 12.84 -2.81 6.70
CA ASN A 150 13.13 -1.75 7.68
C ASN A 150 13.55 -0.40 7.08
N TYR A 151 13.97 -0.37 5.82
CA TYR A 151 14.27 0.85 5.07
C TYR A 151 13.03 1.74 4.89
N SER A 152 11.83 1.19 5.05
CA SER A 152 10.56 1.89 4.86
C SER A 152 10.01 2.59 6.11
N THR A 153 10.64 2.45 7.28
CA THR A 153 10.08 2.93 8.57
C THR A 153 9.68 4.40 8.53
N GLU A 154 10.60 5.29 8.18
CA GLU A 154 10.33 6.73 8.15
C GLU A 154 9.30 7.13 7.08
N TRP A 155 9.30 6.43 5.95
CA TRP A 155 8.31 6.62 4.90
C TRP A 155 6.92 6.17 5.36
N GLN A 156 6.80 5.03 6.04
CA GLN A 156 5.51 4.60 6.61
C GLN A 156 5.01 5.58 7.67
N TYR A 157 5.89 6.06 8.57
CA TYR A 157 5.53 7.09 9.55
C TYR A 157 5.05 8.39 8.89
N HIS A 158 5.71 8.81 7.80
CA HIS A 158 5.30 9.95 7.00
C HIS A 158 3.89 9.72 6.42
N MET A 159 3.65 8.58 5.78
CA MET A 159 2.37 8.27 5.16
C MET A 159 1.23 8.19 6.18
N ILE A 160 1.46 7.64 7.38
CA ILE A 160 0.46 7.64 8.45
C ILE A 160 0.08 9.07 8.84
N ARG A 161 1.07 9.93 9.08
CA ARG A 161 0.81 11.35 9.41
C ARG A 161 0.10 12.07 8.27
N PHE A 162 0.47 11.78 7.04
CA PHE A 162 -0.13 12.36 5.84
C PHE A 162 -1.60 12.00 5.71
N VAL A 163 -1.98 10.72 5.84
CA VAL A 163 -3.37 10.26 5.84
C VAL A 163 -4.16 10.95 6.94
N LYS A 164 -3.67 10.92 8.19
CA LYS A 164 -4.34 11.53 9.35
C LYS A 164 -4.54 13.04 9.17
N ALA A 165 -3.51 13.75 8.69
CA ALA A 165 -3.60 15.19 8.45
C ALA A 165 -4.60 15.56 7.33
N TYR A 166 -4.74 14.71 6.34
CA TYR A 166 -5.72 14.92 5.27
C TYR A 166 -7.13 14.62 5.76
N GLU A 167 -7.35 13.48 6.41
CA GLU A 167 -8.67 13.11 6.94
C GLU A 167 -9.17 14.01 8.06
N ALA A 168 -8.27 14.67 8.82
CA ALA A 168 -8.66 15.69 9.80
C ALA A 168 -9.50 16.84 9.17
N LYS A 169 -9.44 17.01 7.85
CA LYS A 169 -10.20 18.00 7.07
C LYS A 169 -11.41 17.39 6.37
N LYS A 170 -11.68 16.10 6.56
CA LYS A 170 -12.76 15.35 5.92
C LYS A 170 -13.88 15.06 6.92
N PRO A 171 -15.08 14.68 6.44
CA PRO A 171 -16.20 14.32 7.31
C PRO A 171 -15.92 13.17 8.27
N LYS A 172 -15.09 12.20 7.86
CA LYS A 172 -14.75 11.03 8.67
C LYS A 172 -13.24 10.87 8.81
N GLN A 173 -12.82 10.32 9.94
CA GLN A 173 -11.46 9.93 10.23
C GLN A 173 -11.45 8.41 10.44
N HIS A 174 -10.58 7.71 9.72
CA HIS A 174 -10.48 6.26 9.77
C HIS A 174 -9.17 5.82 10.43
N PRO A 175 -9.16 4.69 11.16
CA PRO A 175 -7.94 4.18 11.75
C PRO A 175 -6.88 3.85 10.71
N VAL A 176 -5.66 4.31 10.94
CA VAL A 176 -4.50 4.05 10.08
C VAL A 176 -3.55 3.08 10.76
N GLY A 177 -3.21 2.01 10.08
CA GLY A 177 -2.40 0.92 10.62
C GLY A 177 -1.03 0.77 10.00
N MET A 178 -0.16 0.14 10.78
CA MET A 178 1.15 -0.31 10.35
C MET A 178 1.33 -1.79 10.69
N THR A 179 1.69 -2.60 9.70
CA THR A 179 1.97 -4.02 9.88
C THR A 179 3.48 -4.26 9.95
N PHE A 180 3.88 -5.42 10.46
CA PHE A 180 5.27 -5.77 10.61
C PHE A 180 6.03 -5.67 9.28
N GLN A 181 7.18 -5.04 9.32
CA GLN A 181 8.03 -4.77 8.17
C GLN A 181 8.86 -6.01 7.82
N TYR A 182 8.23 -7.02 7.21
CA TYR A 182 8.96 -8.19 6.74
C TYR A 182 9.81 -7.84 5.52
N GLY A 183 11.09 -8.20 5.55
CA GLY A 183 12.02 -7.93 4.47
C GLY A 183 12.88 -9.14 4.15
N ALA A 184 13.09 -9.43 2.85
CA ALA A 184 13.93 -10.54 2.39
C ALA A 184 15.35 -10.50 2.96
N GLN A 185 15.89 -9.30 3.16
CA GLN A 185 17.24 -9.09 3.68
C GLN A 185 17.24 -8.40 5.04
N ARG A 186 16.30 -7.49 5.28
CA ARG A 186 16.26 -6.62 6.46
C ARG A 186 14.82 -6.39 6.91
N SER A 187 14.39 -7.18 7.89
CA SER A 187 13.12 -6.94 8.56
C SER A 187 13.19 -5.78 9.55
N GLY A 188 12.06 -5.16 9.85
CA GLY A 188 11.91 -4.22 10.95
C GLY A 188 11.85 -4.94 12.31
N ARG A 189 11.46 -4.19 13.32
CA ARG A 189 11.29 -4.68 14.70
C ARG A 189 9.91 -4.28 15.20
N ASN A 190 9.39 -5.03 16.18
CA ASN A 190 8.10 -4.68 16.79
C ASN A 190 8.13 -3.31 17.46
N GLU A 191 9.30 -2.87 18.00
CA GLU A 191 9.46 -1.54 18.58
C GLU A 191 9.19 -0.41 17.58
N ASP A 192 9.46 -0.63 16.29
CA ASP A 192 9.19 0.36 15.25
C ASP A 192 7.67 0.53 15.03
N LEU A 193 6.88 -0.54 15.24
CA LEU A 193 5.42 -0.46 15.24
C LEU A 193 4.90 0.32 16.45
N PHE A 194 5.37 -0.01 17.65
CA PHE A 194 4.94 0.67 18.89
C PHE A 194 5.32 2.14 18.94
N LYS A 195 6.40 2.55 18.26
CA LYS A 195 6.83 3.95 18.12
C LYS A 195 6.06 4.69 17.02
N SER A 196 5.40 3.98 16.14
CA SER A 196 4.72 4.57 14.99
C SER A 196 3.57 5.49 15.40
N PRO A 197 3.17 6.46 14.56
CA PRO A 197 1.98 7.27 14.79
C PRO A 197 0.67 6.55 14.38
N ALA A 198 0.69 5.22 14.19
CA ALA A 198 -0.45 4.42 13.79
C ALA A 198 -1.50 4.29 14.90
N ASP A 199 -2.77 4.10 14.51
CA ASP A 199 -3.87 3.84 15.43
C ASP A 199 -4.00 2.35 15.76
N TRP A 200 -3.59 1.48 14.83
CA TRP A 200 -3.52 0.04 15.03
C TRP A 200 -2.23 -0.52 14.44
N ILE A 201 -1.74 -1.62 15.01
CA ILE A 201 -0.51 -2.28 14.59
C ILE A 201 -0.69 -3.79 14.55
N SER A 202 0.07 -4.47 13.69
CA SER A 202 0.11 -5.94 13.63
C SER A 202 1.56 -6.41 13.79
N PRO A 203 1.99 -6.67 15.03
CA PRO A 203 3.35 -7.12 15.34
C PRO A 203 3.64 -8.54 14.86
N ASN A 204 4.93 -8.86 14.67
CA ASN A 204 5.38 -10.21 14.38
C ASN A 204 5.33 -11.08 15.65
N PRO A 205 4.61 -12.22 15.62
CA PRO A 205 4.57 -13.16 16.75
C PRO A 205 5.92 -13.71 17.19
N GLU A 206 6.87 -13.89 16.25
CA GLU A 206 8.21 -14.43 16.52
C GLU A 206 9.07 -13.53 17.42
N GLY A 207 8.69 -12.27 17.60
CA GLY A 207 9.31 -11.34 18.54
C GLY A 207 8.89 -11.51 19.99
N GLY A 208 8.33 -12.66 20.39
CA GLY A 208 7.78 -12.89 21.74
C GLY A 208 6.37 -12.35 21.94
N TYR A 209 5.82 -11.70 20.94
CA TYR A 209 4.53 -11.02 21.03
C TYR A 209 3.35 -11.98 21.32
N ARG A 210 3.44 -13.23 20.86
CA ARG A 210 2.37 -14.22 21.09
C ARG A 210 2.27 -14.64 22.55
N ASP A 211 3.43 -14.87 23.17
CA ASP A 211 3.51 -15.50 24.50
C ASP A 211 3.65 -14.46 25.62
N ASP A 212 4.29 -13.33 25.31
CA ASP A 212 4.52 -12.22 26.25
C ASP A 212 4.42 -10.88 25.49
N PRO A 213 3.22 -10.45 25.09
CA PRO A 213 3.05 -9.20 24.35
C PRO A 213 3.49 -8.02 25.25
N PRO A 214 4.27 -7.07 24.71
CA PRO A 214 4.64 -5.89 25.47
C PRO A 214 3.37 -5.10 25.87
N PRO A 215 3.36 -4.45 27.05
CA PRO A 215 2.22 -3.68 27.49
C PRO A 215 1.92 -2.57 26.45
N ASN A 216 0.69 -2.58 25.98
CA ASN A 216 0.17 -1.49 25.16
C ASN A 216 -0.14 -0.31 26.10
N ASP A 217 0.41 0.86 25.80
CA ASP A 217 0.18 2.09 26.56
C ASP A 217 -1.20 2.75 26.26
N GLY A 218 -2.04 2.06 25.54
CA GLY A 218 -3.38 2.51 25.15
C GLY A 218 -3.44 3.42 23.93
N ARG A 219 -2.30 3.74 23.31
CA ARG A 219 -2.28 4.56 22.09
C ARG A 219 -2.65 3.80 20.84
N GLN A 220 -2.40 2.50 20.80
CA GLN A 220 -2.58 1.67 19.61
C GLN A 220 -3.42 0.44 19.91
N ILE A 221 -4.24 0.06 18.94
CA ILE A 221 -4.97 -1.20 18.98
C ILE A 221 -4.09 -2.29 18.33
N VAL A 222 -4.04 -3.44 18.98
CA VAL A 222 -3.43 -4.65 18.46
C VAL A 222 -4.55 -5.65 18.20
N PRO A 223 -4.88 -5.96 16.94
CA PRO A 223 -5.95 -6.87 16.59
C PRO A 223 -5.59 -8.34 16.82
#